data_78b49dca1ff12f1eede18a6d43203bba
#
_entry.id   78b49dca1ff12f1eede18a6d43203bba
#
_cell.length_a   1.000
_cell.length_b   1.000
_cell.length_c   1.000
_cell.angle_alpha   90.00
_cell.angle_beta   90.00
_cell.angle_gamma   90.00
#
_symmetry.space_group_name_H-M   'P 1'
#
loop_
_entity.id
_entity.type
_entity.pdbx_description
1 polymer ?
#
loop_
_entity_poly.entity_id
_entity_poly.type
_entity_poly.pdbx_seq_one_letter_code
_entity_poly.pdbx_strand_id
1 'polypeptide(L)'
;MSGSGVIVQRPQGPSFPRRWFAAAPVVALVAAAAHLAWEASHGGIRSHHLLNQADLPAVSNGWGLLVLPVLGWLAAWFVRRRATRSADASRRALAAFCGSLLVGLALSAAFRLEWSNVTAGLFFAVLLGGVALRTYRAEYVFGFVLGMTFVFGSVLPTLAALVAGTVSALAHFVVYPGVAALYKRLRGRSG
;
A
#
# COMPACT_ATOMS: atom_id res chain seq x y z
N MET A 1 16.03 3.90 -56.14
CA MET A 1 15.15 3.07 -55.27
C MET A 1 15.14 3.73 -53.89
N SER A 2 14.08 4.50 -53.64
CA SER A 2 13.94 5.27 -52.37
C SER A 2 13.13 4.43 -51.40
N GLY A 3 13.81 3.90 -50.36
CA GLY A 3 13.18 3.16 -49.29
C GLY A 3 12.50 4.09 -48.28
N SER A 4 11.19 4.26 -48.42
CA SER A 4 10.36 4.95 -47.43
C SER A 4 10.30 4.09 -46.14
N GLY A 5 11.13 4.45 -45.15
CA GLY A 5 11.06 3.87 -43.81
C GLY A 5 9.71 4.21 -43.17
N VAL A 6 8.85 3.20 -43.02
CA VAL A 6 7.61 3.33 -42.24
C VAL A 6 7.99 3.51 -40.78
N ILE A 7 7.84 4.75 -40.29
CA ILE A 7 7.97 5.03 -38.84
C ILE A 7 6.73 4.44 -38.16
N VAL A 8 6.88 3.27 -37.58
CA VAL A 8 5.85 2.66 -36.73
C VAL A 8 5.76 3.53 -35.46
N GLN A 9 4.83 4.45 -35.42
CA GLN A 9 4.49 5.17 -34.18
C GLN A 9 3.89 4.16 -33.19
N ARG A 10 4.64 3.90 -32.13
CA ARG A 10 4.08 3.14 -31.00
C ARG A 10 2.89 3.92 -30.44
N PRO A 11 1.72 3.28 -30.25
CA PRO A 11 0.57 3.94 -29.63
C PRO A 11 1.01 4.46 -28.26
N GLN A 12 1.01 5.77 -28.11
CA GLN A 12 1.18 6.41 -26.80
C GLN A 12 -0.13 6.16 -26.04
N GLY A 13 -0.13 5.15 -25.17
CA GLY A 13 -1.22 4.95 -24.23
C GLY A 13 -1.41 6.20 -23.37
N PRO A 14 -2.60 6.44 -22.81
CA PRO A 14 -2.92 7.63 -22.04
C PRO A 14 -1.90 7.79 -20.91
N SER A 15 -0.98 8.73 -21.08
CA SER A 15 -0.03 9.11 -20.05
C SER A 15 -0.80 9.85 -18.95
N PHE A 16 -0.87 9.31 -17.76
CA PHE A 16 -1.42 10.03 -16.62
C PHE A 16 -0.66 11.37 -16.48
N PRO A 17 -1.37 12.52 -16.43
CA PRO A 17 -0.72 13.82 -16.31
C PRO A 17 0.16 13.89 -15.08
N ARG A 18 1.36 14.50 -15.20
CA ARG A 18 2.32 14.66 -14.09
C ARG A 18 1.67 15.23 -12.81
N ARG A 19 0.66 16.09 -12.96
CA ARG A 19 -0.13 16.68 -11.86
C ARG A 19 -0.80 15.65 -10.95
N TRP A 20 -1.22 14.49 -11.46
CA TRP A 20 -1.86 13.45 -10.65
C TRP A 20 -0.89 12.82 -9.65
N PHE A 21 0.40 12.75 -9.98
CA PHE A 21 1.42 12.23 -9.07
C PHE A 21 1.78 13.22 -7.95
N ALA A 22 1.61 14.53 -8.19
CA ALA A 22 1.75 15.55 -7.16
C ALA A 22 0.51 15.61 -6.24
N ALA A 23 -0.65 15.17 -6.72
CA ALA A 23 -1.89 15.19 -5.94
C ALA A 23 -1.88 14.21 -4.76
N ALA A 24 -1.24 13.04 -4.89
CA ALA A 24 -1.27 12.02 -3.84
C ALA A 24 -0.73 12.50 -2.47
N PRO A 25 0.46 13.13 -2.36
CA PRO A 25 0.93 13.65 -1.08
C PRO A 25 0.08 14.83 -0.57
N VAL A 26 -0.48 15.66 -1.46
CA VAL A 26 -1.36 16.77 -1.07
C VAL A 26 -2.68 16.23 -0.51
N VAL A 27 -3.31 15.27 -1.18
CA VAL A 27 -4.53 14.62 -0.69
C VAL A 27 -4.28 13.91 0.65
N ALA A 28 -3.13 13.24 0.79
CA ALA A 28 -2.72 12.61 2.02
C ALA A 28 -2.55 13.61 3.17
N LEU A 29 -1.93 14.77 2.90
CA LEU A 29 -1.78 15.85 3.88
C LEU A 29 -3.14 16.42 4.29
N VAL A 30 -4.02 16.69 3.33
CA VAL A 30 -5.37 17.19 3.60
C VAL A 30 -6.17 16.18 4.43
N ALA A 31 -6.09 14.89 4.12
CA ALA A 31 -6.74 13.83 4.89
C ALA A 31 -6.21 13.76 6.33
N ALA A 32 -4.87 13.86 6.51
CA ALA A 32 -4.24 13.89 7.83
C ALA A 32 -4.69 15.13 8.64
N ALA A 33 -4.66 16.31 8.02
CA ALA A 33 -5.07 17.55 8.66
C ALA A 33 -6.56 17.54 9.05
N ALA A 34 -7.44 17.06 8.16
CA ALA A 34 -8.86 16.92 8.42
C ALA A 34 -9.13 15.94 9.58
N HIS A 35 -8.42 14.80 9.61
CA HIS A 35 -8.51 13.84 10.71
C HIS A 35 -8.11 14.47 12.06
N LEU A 36 -6.97 15.16 12.11
CA LEU A 36 -6.51 15.83 13.34
C LEU A 36 -7.41 16.98 13.77
N ALA A 37 -7.93 17.76 12.82
CA ALA A 37 -8.90 18.81 13.13
C ALA A 37 -10.18 18.23 13.73
N TRP A 38 -10.64 17.10 13.20
CA TRP A 38 -11.78 16.38 13.76
C TRP A 38 -11.49 15.89 15.20
N GLU A 39 -10.33 15.26 15.44
CA GLU A 39 -9.94 14.82 16.79
C GLU A 39 -9.83 16.00 17.76
N ALA A 40 -9.18 17.09 17.35
CA ALA A 40 -9.03 18.28 18.17
C ALA A 40 -10.37 18.87 18.62
N SER A 41 -11.40 18.79 17.77
CA SER A 41 -12.76 19.25 18.09
C SER A 41 -13.60 18.25 18.87
N HIS A 42 -13.15 16.98 19.02
CA HIS A 42 -13.87 15.88 19.66
C HIS A 42 -13.10 15.25 20.84
N GLY A 43 -12.43 16.04 21.63
CA GLY A 43 -11.78 15.58 22.86
C GLY A 43 -10.25 15.59 22.82
N GLY A 44 -9.64 16.14 21.77
CA GLY A 44 -8.19 16.28 21.64
C GLY A 44 -7.55 15.21 20.77
N ILE A 45 -6.30 15.48 20.37
CA ILE A 45 -5.51 14.58 19.52
C ILE A 45 -5.18 13.30 20.30
N ARG A 46 -5.60 12.16 19.77
CA ARG A 46 -5.43 10.88 20.41
C ARG A 46 -4.01 10.34 20.24
N SER A 47 -3.61 9.53 21.22
CA SER A 47 -2.38 8.74 21.16
C SER A 47 -2.71 7.27 21.38
N HIS A 48 -2.03 6.40 20.67
CA HIS A 48 -2.21 4.95 20.75
C HIS A 48 -0.93 4.31 21.27
N HIS A 49 -1.04 3.48 22.30
CA HIS A 49 0.09 2.69 22.77
C HIS A 49 0.43 1.60 21.75
N LEU A 50 1.73 1.36 21.54
CA LEU A 50 2.19 0.30 20.65
C LEU A 50 1.65 -1.04 21.16
N LEU A 51 1.18 -1.90 20.25
CA LEU A 51 0.56 -3.20 20.53
C LEU A 51 -0.60 -3.14 21.53
N ASN A 52 -1.21 -1.97 21.73
CA ASN A 52 -2.26 -1.74 22.73
C ASN A 52 -1.83 -2.10 24.17
N GLN A 53 -0.53 -1.96 24.48
CA GLN A 53 0.06 -2.22 25.78
C GLN A 53 0.43 -0.90 26.47
N ALA A 54 -0.09 -0.68 27.67
CA ALA A 54 0.07 0.59 28.40
C ALA A 54 1.51 0.88 28.85
N ASP A 55 2.36 -0.13 28.94
CA ASP A 55 3.78 -0.06 29.26
C ASP A 55 4.66 0.33 28.06
N LEU A 56 4.11 0.29 26.83
CA LEU A 56 4.82 0.71 25.65
C LEU A 56 4.57 2.20 25.31
N PRO A 57 5.50 2.84 24.60
CA PRO A 57 5.36 4.24 24.23
C PRO A 57 4.05 4.54 23.50
N ALA A 58 3.39 5.64 23.88
CA ALA A 58 2.23 6.14 23.17
C ALA A 58 2.65 6.97 21.95
N VAL A 59 2.07 6.68 20.81
CA VAL A 59 2.32 7.38 19.54
C VAL A 59 1.13 8.27 19.22
N SER A 60 1.38 9.57 19.11
CA SER A 60 0.35 10.56 18.79
C SER A 60 -0.10 10.44 17.33
N ASN A 61 -1.40 10.63 17.07
CA ASN A 61 -1.94 10.73 15.72
C ASN A 61 -1.40 11.95 14.95
N GLY A 62 -0.81 12.92 15.64
CA GLY A 62 -0.09 14.05 15.04
C GLY A 62 1.00 13.63 14.05
N TRP A 63 1.62 12.47 14.22
CA TRP A 63 2.56 11.89 13.26
C TRP A 63 1.94 11.62 11.88
N GLY A 64 0.60 11.60 11.79
CA GLY A 64 -0.11 11.47 10.53
C GLY A 64 0.21 12.57 9.53
N LEU A 65 0.50 13.80 10.00
CA LEU A 65 0.91 14.92 9.13
C LEU A 65 2.24 14.67 8.40
N LEU A 66 3.07 13.78 8.90
CA LEU A 66 4.33 13.40 8.25
C LEU A 66 4.20 12.07 7.51
N VAL A 67 3.66 11.06 8.17
CA VAL A 67 3.62 9.69 7.66
C VAL A 67 2.78 9.58 6.39
N LEU A 68 1.55 10.14 6.38
CA LEU A 68 0.67 10.02 5.23
C LEU A 68 1.18 10.74 3.97
N PRO A 69 1.66 11.99 4.02
CA PRO A 69 2.25 12.64 2.85
C PRO A 69 3.51 11.92 2.32
N VAL A 70 4.35 11.39 3.22
CA VAL A 70 5.53 10.61 2.82
C VAL A 70 5.12 9.33 2.09
N LEU A 71 4.15 8.58 2.61
CA LEU A 71 3.62 7.38 1.95
C LEU A 71 2.97 7.71 0.60
N GLY A 72 2.18 8.78 0.54
CA GLY A 72 1.57 9.28 -0.69
C GLY A 72 2.62 9.67 -1.74
N TRP A 73 3.68 10.36 -1.33
CA TRP A 73 4.80 10.72 -2.20
C TRP A 73 5.55 9.49 -2.70
N LEU A 74 5.88 8.53 -1.82
CA LEU A 74 6.52 7.28 -2.20
C LEU A 74 5.68 6.48 -3.20
N ALA A 75 4.37 6.35 -2.93
CA ALA A 75 3.46 5.66 -3.83
C ALA A 75 3.44 6.32 -5.21
N ALA A 76 3.27 7.63 -5.26
CA ALA A 76 3.29 8.41 -6.49
C ALA A 76 4.62 8.24 -7.26
N TRP A 77 5.75 8.32 -6.56
CA TRP A 77 7.09 8.20 -7.16
C TRP A 77 7.33 6.81 -7.78
N PHE A 78 7.01 5.74 -7.05
CA PHE A 78 7.18 4.37 -7.56
C PHE A 78 6.20 4.05 -8.70
N VAL A 79 4.95 4.51 -8.61
CA VAL A 79 3.95 4.34 -9.69
C VAL A 79 4.42 5.06 -10.94
N ARG A 80 4.88 6.32 -10.83
CA ARG A 80 5.42 7.08 -11.96
C ARG A 80 6.56 6.35 -12.66
N ARG A 81 7.54 5.83 -11.90
CA ARG A 81 8.65 5.05 -12.48
C ARG A 81 8.19 3.80 -13.24
N ARG A 82 7.11 3.17 -12.80
CA ARG A 82 6.53 2.00 -13.49
C ARG A 82 5.65 2.39 -14.68
N ALA A 83 4.95 3.51 -14.61
CA ALA A 83 4.10 4.02 -15.68
C ALA A 83 4.90 4.40 -16.94
N THR A 84 6.17 4.80 -16.79
CA THR A 84 7.06 5.03 -17.94
C THR A 84 7.40 3.75 -18.73
N ARG A 85 7.20 2.59 -18.11
CA ARG A 85 7.53 1.27 -18.71
C ARG A 85 6.32 0.50 -19.20
N SER A 86 5.11 0.83 -18.73
CA SER A 86 3.88 0.11 -19.07
C SER A 86 2.68 1.04 -18.94
N ALA A 87 1.86 1.16 -20.00
CA ALA A 87 0.64 1.95 -20.00
C ALA A 87 -0.38 1.51 -18.91
N ASP A 88 -0.43 0.20 -18.62
CA ASP A 88 -1.34 -0.37 -17.62
C ASP A 88 -0.85 -0.22 -16.17
N ALA A 89 0.39 0.25 -15.95
CA ALA A 89 0.94 0.33 -14.61
C ALA A 89 0.11 1.25 -13.70
N SER A 90 -0.38 2.37 -14.25
CA SER A 90 -1.21 3.34 -13.50
C SER A 90 -2.56 2.76 -13.13
N ARG A 91 -3.22 2.05 -14.04
CA ARG A 91 -4.52 1.40 -13.77
C ARG A 91 -4.39 0.32 -12.70
N ARG A 92 -3.36 -0.52 -12.80
CA ARG A 92 -3.06 -1.56 -11.79
C ARG A 92 -2.70 -0.95 -10.45
N ALA A 93 -1.96 0.15 -10.41
CA ALA A 93 -1.62 0.85 -9.19
C ALA A 93 -2.86 1.48 -8.52
N LEU A 94 -3.76 2.07 -9.32
CA LEU A 94 -5.01 2.61 -8.81
C LEU A 94 -5.91 1.51 -8.24
N ALA A 95 -6.05 0.39 -8.94
CA ALA A 95 -6.82 -0.76 -8.47
C ALA A 95 -6.23 -1.35 -7.16
N ALA A 96 -4.89 -1.44 -7.08
CA ALA A 96 -4.18 -1.88 -5.89
C ALA A 96 -4.40 -0.93 -4.69
N PHE A 97 -4.31 0.38 -4.93
CA PHE A 97 -4.61 1.41 -3.93
C PHE A 97 -6.05 1.33 -3.45
N CYS A 98 -7.02 1.31 -4.36
CA CYS A 98 -8.44 1.24 -3.98
C CYS A 98 -8.77 -0.06 -3.25
N GLY A 99 -8.24 -1.21 -3.71
CA GLY A 99 -8.44 -2.49 -3.05
C GLY A 99 -7.87 -2.50 -1.64
N SER A 100 -6.63 -2.03 -1.45
CA SER A 100 -6.02 -1.98 -0.11
C SER A 100 -6.66 -0.94 0.80
N LEU A 101 -7.14 0.19 0.26
CA LEU A 101 -7.94 1.17 0.99
C LEU A 101 -9.24 0.54 1.53
N LEU A 102 -9.98 -0.19 0.68
CA LEU A 102 -11.19 -0.87 1.09
C LEU A 102 -10.93 -1.93 2.17
N VAL A 103 -9.85 -2.69 2.06
CA VAL A 103 -9.44 -3.64 3.10
C VAL A 103 -9.13 -2.93 4.41
N GLY A 104 -8.38 -1.82 4.38
CA GLY A 104 -8.09 -0.99 5.56
C GLY A 104 -9.36 -0.42 6.20
N LEU A 105 -10.31 0.07 5.39
CA LEU A 105 -11.60 0.55 5.87
C LEU A 105 -12.45 -0.58 6.48
N ALA A 106 -12.49 -1.75 5.84
CA ALA A 106 -13.22 -2.91 6.35
C ALA A 106 -12.65 -3.38 7.70
N LEU A 107 -11.32 -3.42 7.83
CA LEU A 107 -10.65 -3.77 9.09
C LEU A 107 -10.97 -2.75 10.19
N SER A 108 -10.92 -1.46 9.85
CA SER A 108 -11.29 -0.36 10.76
C SER A 108 -12.75 -0.46 11.22
N ALA A 109 -13.67 -0.75 10.31
CA ALA A 109 -15.08 -0.92 10.61
C ALA A 109 -15.33 -2.15 11.49
N ALA A 110 -14.74 -3.30 11.16
CA ALA A 110 -14.86 -4.52 11.95
C ALA A 110 -14.34 -4.34 13.38
N PHE A 111 -13.20 -3.62 13.53
CA PHE A 111 -12.66 -3.30 14.84
C PHE A 111 -13.60 -2.38 15.66
N ARG A 112 -14.14 -1.32 15.03
CA ARG A 112 -15.07 -0.38 15.67
C ARG A 112 -16.40 -1.03 16.06
N LEU A 113 -16.84 -2.04 15.32
CA LEU A 113 -18.05 -2.82 15.60
C LEU A 113 -17.80 -3.99 16.56
N GLU A 114 -16.56 -4.11 17.09
CA GLU A 114 -16.15 -5.17 18.02
C GLU A 114 -16.32 -6.60 17.45
N TRP A 115 -16.30 -6.75 16.12
CA TRP A 115 -16.37 -8.03 15.44
C TRP A 115 -15.01 -8.74 15.46
N SER A 116 -14.60 -9.23 16.63
CA SER A 116 -13.26 -9.77 16.87
C SER A 116 -12.84 -10.87 15.90
N ASN A 117 -13.74 -11.80 15.59
CA ASN A 117 -13.46 -12.89 14.63
C ASN A 117 -13.29 -12.38 13.21
N VAL A 118 -14.08 -11.36 12.80
CA VAL A 118 -13.97 -10.74 11.46
C VAL A 118 -12.67 -9.94 11.38
N THR A 119 -12.34 -9.19 12.43
CA THR A 119 -11.09 -8.42 12.51
C THR A 119 -9.87 -9.34 12.39
N ALA A 120 -9.84 -10.43 13.17
CA ALA A 120 -8.76 -11.42 13.09
C ALA A 120 -8.71 -12.08 11.70
N GLY A 121 -9.84 -12.50 11.16
CA GLY A 121 -9.93 -13.12 9.83
C GLY A 121 -9.42 -12.19 8.71
N LEU A 122 -9.82 -10.91 8.73
CA LEU A 122 -9.34 -9.91 7.78
C LEU A 122 -7.83 -9.66 7.91
N PHE A 123 -7.31 -9.61 9.14
CA PHE A 123 -5.88 -9.44 9.37
C PHE A 123 -5.07 -10.62 8.81
N PHE A 124 -5.51 -11.85 9.07
CA PHE A 124 -4.90 -13.03 8.46
C PHE A 124 -5.02 -13.04 6.93
N ALA A 125 -6.17 -12.61 6.39
CA ALA A 125 -6.36 -12.48 4.95
C ALA A 125 -5.39 -11.48 4.32
N VAL A 126 -5.05 -10.38 5.01
CA VAL A 126 -4.03 -9.42 4.56
C VAL A 126 -2.65 -10.08 4.50
N LEU A 127 -2.26 -10.85 5.53
CA LEU A 127 -0.98 -11.55 5.56
C LEU A 127 -0.88 -12.62 4.45
N LEU A 128 -1.91 -13.46 4.32
CA LEU A 128 -1.97 -14.49 3.27
C LEU A 128 -2.07 -13.87 1.88
N GLY A 129 -2.85 -12.81 1.73
CA GLY A 129 -2.93 -12.03 0.49
C GLY A 129 -1.57 -11.46 0.07
N GLY A 130 -0.70 -11.13 1.02
CA GLY A 130 0.68 -10.71 0.79
C GLY A 130 1.53 -11.78 0.11
N VAL A 131 1.23 -13.06 0.29
CA VAL A 131 1.91 -14.15 -0.41
C VAL A 131 1.52 -14.16 -1.89
N ALA A 132 0.22 -14.00 -2.21
CA ALA A 132 -0.27 -14.01 -3.58
C ALA A 132 -0.06 -12.68 -4.31
N LEU A 133 -0.25 -11.56 -3.60
CA LEU A 133 -0.19 -10.21 -4.14
C LEU A 133 1.11 -9.53 -3.72
N ARG A 134 1.60 -8.62 -4.57
CA ARG A 134 2.81 -7.82 -4.29
C ARG A 134 2.50 -6.66 -3.36
N THR A 135 2.02 -6.95 -2.13
CA THR A 135 1.58 -5.94 -1.16
C THR A 135 2.74 -5.10 -0.60
N TYR A 136 3.99 -5.49 -0.83
CA TYR A 136 5.17 -4.65 -0.56
C TYR A 136 5.25 -3.40 -1.44
N ARG A 137 4.40 -3.26 -2.47
CA ARG A 137 4.39 -2.05 -3.32
C ARG A 137 3.74 -0.89 -2.58
N ALA A 138 4.32 0.30 -2.75
CA ALA A 138 3.94 1.49 -2.00
C ALA A 138 2.47 1.89 -2.14
N GLU A 139 1.81 1.61 -3.28
CA GLU A 139 0.38 1.88 -3.46
C GLU A 139 -0.51 1.00 -2.57
N TYR A 140 -0.13 -0.25 -2.32
CA TYR A 140 -0.85 -1.12 -1.38
C TYR A 140 -0.68 -0.62 0.06
N VAL A 141 0.56 -0.30 0.44
CA VAL A 141 0.88 0.23 1.78
C VAL A 141 0.11 1.53 2.02
N PHE A 142 0.17 2.46 1.08
CA PHE A 142 -0.48 3.76 1.21
C PHE A 142 -2.01 3.64 1.32
N GLY A 143 -2.66 2.84 0.47
CA GLY A 143 -4.11 2.62 0.54
C GLY A 143 -4.54 1.98 1.86
N PHE A 144 -3.86 0.92 2.30
CA PHE A 144 -4.14 0.25 3.56
C PHE A 144 -3.99 1.18 4.77
N VAL A 145 -2.88 1.91 4.86
CA VAL A 145 -2.62 2.84 5.96
C VAL A 145 -3.68 3.94 5.99
N LEU A 146 -3.99 4.53 4.82
CA LEU A 146 -5.00 5.57 4.71
C LEU A 146 -6.38 5.07 5.18
N GLY A 147 -6.77 3.83 4.83
CA GLY A 147 -8.03 3.22 5.24
C GLY A 147 -8.12 2.97 6.75
N MET A 148 -6.98 2.73 7.41
CA MET A 148 -6.93 2.48 8.86
C MET A 148 -6.70 3.74 9.70
N THR A 149 -6.24 4.83 9.10
CA THR A 149 -5.76 6.02 9.82
C THR A 149 -6.83 6.60 10.76
N PHE A 150 -8.10 6.56 10.36
CA PHE A 150 -9.17 7.19 11.14
C PHE A 150 -9.44 6.51 12.49
N VAL A 151 -9.10 5.22 12.62
CA VAL A 151 -9.32 4.44 13.86
C VAL A 151 -8.04 4.29 14.67
N PHE A 152 -6.92 4.04 14.00
CA PHE A 152 -5.65 3.64 14.64
C PHE A 152 -4.53 4.68 14.49
N GLY A 153 -4.83 5.85 13.91
CA GLY A 153 -3.77 6.76 13.45
C GLY A 153 -2.99 6.16 12.28
N SER A 154 -1.93 6.83 11.86
CA SER A 154 -1.15 6.39 10.67
C SER A 154 0.03 5.49 11.00
N VAL A 155 0.60 5.60 12.21
CA VAL A 155 1.85 4.90 12.56
C VAL A 155 1.64 3.40 12.74
N LEU A 156 0.64 2.99 13.55
CA LEU A 156 0.37 1.57 13.78
C LEU A 156 0.03 0.80 12.50
N PRO A 157 -0.88 1.29 11.64
CA PRO A 157 -1.13 0.65 10.34
C PRO A 157 0.10 0.63 9.44
N THR A 158 0.98 1.63 9.50
CA THR A 158 2.23 1.64 8.74
C THR A 158 3.16 0.50 9.20
N LEU A 159 3.31 0.29 10.51
CA LEU A 159 4.08 -0.85 11.03
C LEU A 159 3.47 -2.19 10.60
N ALA A 160 2.14 -2.35 10.70
CA ALA A 160 1.45 -3.55 10.24
C ALA A 160 1.64 -3.78 8.73
N ALA A 161 1.54 -2.71 7.92
CA ALA A 161 1.76 -2.77 6.48
C ALA A 161 3.22 -3.11 6.12
N LEU A 162 4.20 -2.64 6.91
CA LEU A 162 5.60 -3.00 6.73
C LEU A 162 5.84 -4.49 7.01
N VAL A 163 5.22 -5.05 8.06
CA VAL A 163 5.29 -6.48 8.35
C VAL A 163 4.68 -7.29 7.21
N ALA A 164 3.45 -6.98 6.79
CA ALA A 164 2.78 -7.66 5.68
C ALA A 164 3.56 -7.50 4.36
N GLY A 165 4.12 -6.31 4.12
CA GLY A 165 4.96 -6.02 2.97
C GLY A 165 6.26 -6.84 2.97
N THR A 166 6.88 -7.03 4.14
CA THR A 166 8.07 -7.87 4.29
C THR A 166 7.76 -9.33 3.97
N VAL A 167 6.66 -9.88 4.50
CA VAL A 167 6.19 -11.24 4.16
C VAL A 167 5.97 -11.37 2.65
N SER A 168 5.31 -10.38 2.05
CA SER A 168 5.09 -10.35 0.59
C SER A 168 6.40 -10.28 -0.20
N ALA A 169 7.35 -9.47 0.22
CA ALA A 169 8.66 -9.35 -0.42
C ALA A 169 9.45 -10.66 -0.34
N LEU A 170 9.49 -11.29 0.83
CA LEU A 170 10.12 -12.60 1.01
C LEU A 170 9.49 -13.67 0.10
N ALA A 171 8.16 -13.74 0.02
CA ALA A 171 7.47 -14.66 -0.87
C ALA A 171 7.90 -14.46 -2.33
N HIS A 172 7.91 -13.20 -2.81
CA HIS A 172 8.15 -12.91 -4.22
C HIS A 172 9.63 -12.89 -4.63
N PHE A 173 10.54 -12.55 -3.73
CA PHE A 173 11.98 -12.44 -4.05
C PHE A 173 12.80 -13.66 -3.62
N VAL A 174 12.30 -14.44 -2.67
CA VAL A 174 13.03 -15.61 -2.14
C VAL A 174 12.29 -16.90 -2.43
N VAL A 175 11.03 -17.02 -1.95
CA VAL A 175 10.32 -18.31 -2.00
C VAL A 175 10.01 -18.72 -3.44
N TYR A 176 9.34 -17.87 -4.22
CA TYR A 176 8.96 -18.22 -5.60
C TYR A 176 10.15 -18.47 -6.51
N PRO A 177 11.21 -17.64 -6.54
CA PRO A 177 12.41 -17.96 -7.33
C PRO A 177 13.12 -19.21 -6.85
N GLY A 178 13.19 -19.44 -5.52
CA GLY A 178 13.80 -20.64 -4.95
C GLY A 178 13.09 -21.92 -5.36
N VAL A 179 11.76 -21.94 -5.23
CA VAL A 179 10.94 -23.09 -5.67
C VAL A 179 11.07 -23.34 -7.18
N ALA A 180 11.05 -22.27 -7.98
CA ALA A 180 11.22 -22.39 -9.43
C ALA A 180 12.61 -22.94 -9.82
N ALA A 181 13.66 -22.50 -9.11
CA ALA A 181 15.02 -23.01 -9.33
C ALA A 181 15.16 -24.49 -8.92
N LEU A 182 14.57 -24.86 -7.78
CA LEU A 182 14.56 -26.25 -7.31
C LEU A 182 13.82 -27.16 -8.29
N TYR A 183 12.64 -26.75 -8.74
CA TYR A 183 11.85 -27.49 -9.73
C TYR A 183 12.62 -27.72 -11.04
N LYS A 184 13.31 -26.69 -11.55
CA LYS A 184 14.17 -26.81 -12.74
C LYS A 184 15.31 -27.81 -12.54
N ARG A 185 15.96 -27.80 -11.36
CA ARG A 185 17.06 -28.75 -11.05
C ARG A 185 16.58 -30.20 -10.99
N LEU A 186 15.41 -30.44 -10.38
CA LEU A 186 14.85 -31.79 -10.30
C LEU A 186 14.44 -32.33 -11.67
N ARG A 187 13.83 -31.49 -12.51
CA ARG A 187 13.40 -31.89 -13.86
C ARG A 187 14.57 -32.09 -14.82
N GLY A 188 15.68 -31.36 -14.68
CA GLY A 188 16.87 -31.53 -15.51
C GLY A 188 17.75 -32.74 -15.12
N ARG A 189 17.43 -33.43 -13.99
CA ARG A 189 18.10 -34.65 -13.57
C ARG A 189 17.41 -35.93 -14.05
N SER A 190 16.17 -35.80 -14.54
CA SER A 190 15.33 -36.94 -14.97
C SER A 190 15.25 -37.09 -16.49
N GLY A 191 16.03 -36.36 -17.26
CA GLY A 191 16.24 -36.52 -18.71
C GLY A 191 17.71 -36.63 -19.05
#